data_43815d3ce1e658fd7f57843346f3c795
#
_entry.id   43815d3ce1e658fd7f57843346f3c795
#
_cell.length_a   1.000
_cell.length_b   1.000
_cell.length_c   1.000
_cell.angle_alpha   90.00
_cell.angle_beta   90.00
_cell.angle_gamma   90.00
#
_symmetry.space_group_name_H-M   'P 1'
#
loop_
_entity.id
_entity.type
_entity.pdbx_description
1 polymer ?
#
loop_
_entity_poly.entity_id
_entity_poly.type
_entity_poly.pdbx_seq_one_letter_code
_entity_poly.pdbx_strand_id
1 'polypeptide(L)'
;MKKTVSLFVPGRLCLFGEHSDWAGSYMTQNADLVEGQAIVTGINLGIYANAERSEDFEVTSFDVDGNEISFRCPMHTKELKKQAGETMLFSYCCGVAAYMRENYHVGGVKITVTRVNLPMKKGLSSSAAICCLVAKAFNELYGLHISTRGIMQVAYRGELLTGSRCGRLDQACAYGETPVLMHFNQSEIDVEKRIWEIPPEHDKIKAPKRDRTIYLS
;
A
#
# COMPACT_ATOMS: atom_id res chain seq x y z
N MET A 1 6.10 -14.31 25.57
CA MET A 1 4.95 -14.41 24.65
C MET A 1 5.34 -13.78 23.33
N LYS A 2 5.03 -14.40 22.18
CA LYS A 2 5.20 -13.74 20.88
C LYS A 2 4.28 -12.52 20.83
N LYS A 3 4.81 -11.36 20.37
CA LYS A 3 3.99 -10.15 20.17
C LYS A 3 3.03 -10.41 19.02
N THR A 4 1.74 -10.35 19.26
CA THR A 4 0.70 -10.38 18.24
C THR A 4 0.13 -8.98 18.07
N VAL A 5 -0.08 -8.55 16.83
CA VAL A 5 -0.70 -7.25 16.50
C VAL A 5 -1.97 -7.48 15.70
N SER A 6 -3.00 -6.69 15.99
CA SER A 6 -4.24 -6.66 15.22
C SER A 6 -4.22 -5.46 14.30
N LEU A 7 -4.56 -5.68 13.03
CA LEU A 7 -4.44 -4.72 11.96
C LEU A 7 -5.77 -4.55 11.24
N PHE A 8 -6.02 -3.33 10.80
CA PHE A 8 -7.09 -2.99 9.87
C PHE A 8 -6.54 -2.07 8.78
N VAL A 9 -6.87 -2.35 7.54
CA VAL A 9 -6.62 -1.46 6.42
C VAL A 9 -7.89 -1.35 5.59
N PRO A 10 -8.45 -0.15 5.44
CA PRO A 10 -9.65 0.08 4.64
C PRO A 10 -9.36 -0.04 3.14
N GLY A 11 -10.42 -0.18 2.35
CA GLY A 11 -10.41 0.19 0.95
C GLY A 11 -10.34 1.71 0.82
N ARG A 12 -9.94 2.21 -0.36
CA ARG A 12 -9.94 3.64 -0.64
C ARG A 12 -11.08 4.02 -1.58
N LEU A 13 -11.61 5.22 -1.37
CA LEU A 13 -12.50 5.90 -2.28
C LEU A 13 -11.82 7.19 -2.76
N CYS A 14 -11.66 7.36 -4.06
CA CYS A 14 -11.25 8.63 -4.63
C CYS A 14 -12.49 9.51 -4.82
N LEU A 15 -12.48 10.67 -4.18
CA LEU A 15 -13.56 11.64 -4.31
C LEU A 15 -13.35 12.53 -5.52
N PHE A 16 -12.09 12.95 -5.74
CA PHE A 16 -11.69 13.80 -6.88
C PHE A 16 -10.27 13.45 -7.29
N GLY A 17 -9.94 13.62 -8.57
CA GLY A 17 -8.60 13.50 -9.09
C GLY A 17 -8.16 12.05 -9.40
N GLU A 18 -9.09 11.14 -9.67
CA GLU A 18 -8.77 9.80 -10.15
C GLU A 18 -7.86 9.87 -11.37
N HIS A 19 -6.84 9.03 -11.41
CA HIS A 19 -5.80 8.98 -12.46
C HIS A 19 -4.86 10.20 -12.55
N SER A 20 -4.92 11.15 -11.64
CA SER A 20 -4.00 12.30 -11.64
C SER A 20 -2.60 11.93 -11.13
N ASP A 21 -2.44 10.80 -10.47
CA ASP A 21 -1.20 10.32 -9.87
C ASP A 21 -0.12 9.91 -10.88
N TRP A 22 -0.50 9.65 -12.13
CA TRP A 22 0.42 9.34 -13.23
C TRP A 22 0.50 10.45 -14.30
N ALA A 23 -0.40 11.43 -14.25
CA ALA A 23 -0.49 12.49 -15.27
C ALA A 23 0.79 13.34 -15.34
N GLY A 24 1.51 13.53 -14.25
CA GLY A 24 2.75 14.30 -14.20
C GLY A 24 3.85 13.78 -15.14
N SER A 25 3.84 12.49 -15.50
CA SER A 25 4.81 11.95 -16.47
C SER A 25 4.65 12.53 -17.88
N TYR A 26 3.51 13.14 -18.18
CA TYR A 26 3.24 13.77 -19.46
C TYR A 26 3.56 15.27 -19.51
N MET A 27 3.97 15.88 -18.40
CA MET A 27 4.31 17.31 -18.32
C MET A 27 5.51 17.67 -19.22
N THR A 28 6.40 16.74 -19.53
CA THR A 28 7.44 16.92 -20.55
C THR A 28 6.91 17.07 -21.96
N GLN A 29 5.77 16.47 -22.21
CA GLN A 29 5.16 16.42 -23.55
C GLN A 29 4.12 17.54 -23.74
N ASN A 30 3.57 18.04 -22.65
CA ASN A 30 2.55 19.09 -22.66
C ASN A 30 2.78 20.04 -21.47
N ALA A 31 3.20 21.27 -21.79
CA ALA A 31 3.48 22.31 -20.80
C ALA A 31 2.22 22.86 -20.09
N ASP A 32 1.03 22.60 -20.62
CA ASP A 32 -0.23 23.03 -20.02
C ASP A 32 -0.70 22.10 -18.88
N LEU A 33 -0.04 20.94 -18.72
CA LEU A 33 -0.32 20.04 -17.62
C LEU A 33 0.23 20.58 -16.30
N VAL A 34 -0.62 20.53 -15.30
CA VAL A 34 -0.26 20.89 -13.92
C VAL A 34 -0.04 19.63 -13.07
N GLU A 35 0.56 19.84 -11.90
CA GLU A 35 0.74 18.80 -10.89
C GLU A 35 -0.59 18.10 -10.59
N GLY A 36 -0.58 16.77 -10.60
CA GLY A 36 -1.74 15.97 -10.27
C GLY A 36 -2.16 16.14 -8.80
N GLN A 37 -3.45 16.18 -8.55
CA GLN A 37 -4.01 16.26 -7.21
C GLN A 37 -5.18 15.30 -7.07
N ALA A 38 -5.34 14.72 -5.87
CA ALA A 38 -6.49 13.88 -5.57
C ALA A 38 -6.96 14.08 -4.13
N ILE A 39 -8.27 13.97 -3.93
CA ILE A 39 -8.88 13.85 -2.60
C ILE A 39 -9.34 12.41 -2.44
N VAL A 40 -8.78 11.72 -1.47
CA VAL A 40 -9.09 10.32 -1.18
C VAL A 40 -9.44 10.14 0.28
N THR A 41 -10.27 9.14 0.56
CA THR A 41 -10.58 8.70 1.91
C THR A 41 -10.63 7.19 1.97
N GLY A 42 -10.30 6.61 3.11
CA GLY A 42 -10.64 5.22 3.38
C GLY A 42 -12.13 5.10 3.72
N ILE A 43 -12.65 3.90 3.53
CA ILE A 43 -14.03 3.55 3.86
C ILE A 43 -14.06 2.57 5.05
N ASN A 44 -15.24 2.36 5.63
CA ASN A 44 -15.43 1.42 6.75
C ASN A 44 -15.41 -0.07 6.34
N LEU A 45 -15.10 -0.35 5.09
CA LEU A 45 -14.87 -1.69 4.55
C LEU A 45 -13.37 -1.90 4.30
N GLY A 46 -12.85 -3.06 4.66
CA GLY A 46 -11.41 -3.29 4.55
C GLY A 46 -11.01 -4.72 4.87
N ILE A 47 -9.74 -4.89 5.18
CA ILE A 47 -9.11 -6.15 5.53
C ILE A 47 -8.68 -6.10 6.99
N TYR A 48 -9.13 -7.07 7.78
CA TYR A 48 -8.74 -7.26 9.18
C TYR A 48 -7.83 -8.47 9.29
N ALA A 49 -6.74 -8.35 10.04
CA ALA A 49 -5.81 -9.44 10.24
C ALA A 49 -5.13 -9.36 11.60
N ASN A 50 -4.69 -10.51 12.08
CA ASN A 50 -3.71 -10.63 13.15
C ASN A 50 -2.37 -10.99 12.55
N ALA A 51 -1.29 -10.49 13.12
CA ALA A 51 0.05 -10.82 12.68
C ALA A 51 0.99 -11.09 13.86
N GLU A 52 1.93 -12.01 13.66
CA GLU A 52 2.99 -12.34 14.60
C GLU A 52 4.31 -12.59 13.85
N ARG A 53 5.45 -12.52 14.56
CA ARG A 53 6.75 -12.91 13.97
C ARG A 53 6.79 -14.41 13.71
N SER A 54 7.37 -14.77 12.57
CA SER A 54 7.63 -16.14 12.15
C SER A 54 9.07 -16.27 11.61
N GLU A 55 9.52 -17.49 11.32
CA GLU A 55 10.75 -17.73 10.58
C GLU A 55 10.54 -17.47 9.10
N ASP A 56 9.41 -17.94 8.56
CA ASP A 56 9.03 -17.78 7.17
C ASP A 56 7.97 -16.67 7.00
N PHE A 57 7.72 -16.32 5.76
CA PHE A 57 6.58 -15.51 5.37
C PHE A 57 5.35 -16.39 5.18
N GLU A 58 4.33 -16.18 5.98
CA GLU A 58 3.11 -16.97 5.98
C GLU A 58 1.88 -16.05 5.90
N VAL A 59 0.93 -16.40 5.04
CA VAL A 59 -0.35 -15.69 4.93
C VAL A 59 -1.48 -16.69 4.87
N THR A 60 -2.48 -16.52 5.73
CA THR A 60 -3.74 -17.25 5.67
C THR A 60 -4.86 -16.24 5.37
N SER A 61 -5.70 -16.56 4.40
CA SER A 61 -6.82 -15.71 3.96
C SER A 61 -7.97 -16.58 3.46
N PHE A 62 -8.93 -15.97 2.79
CA PHE A 62 -10.10 -16.64 2.22
C PHE A 62 -10.12 -16.46 0.70
N ASP A 63 -10.57 -17.49 -0.01
CA ASP A 63 -10.87 -17.40 -1.43
C ASP A 63 -12.22 -16.72 -1.68
N VAL A 64 -12.65 -16.66 -2.95
CA VAL A 64 -13.92 -16.03 -3.34
C VAL A 64 -15.14 -16.79 -2.85
N ASP A 65 -15.00 -18.06 -2.53
CA ASP A 65 -16.04 -18.94 -2.02
C ASP A 65 -16.06 -18.98 -0.48
N GLY A 66 -15.12 -18.28 0.16
CA GLY A 66 -15.00 -18.20 1.62
C GLY A 66 -14.21 -19.34 2.25
N ASN A 67 -13.55 -20.18 1.47
CA ASN A 67 -12.69 -21.23 1.98
C ASN A 67 -11.35 -20.64 2.44
N GLU A 68 -10.85 -21.18 3.54
CA GLU A 68 -9.52 -20.79 4.03
C GLU A 68 -8.43 -21.30 3.08
N ILE A 69 -7.52 -20.41 2.73
CA ILE A 69 -6.35 -20.69 1.90
C ILE A 69 -5.11 -20.14 2.60
N SER A 70 -4.03 -20.91 2.53
CA SER A 70 -2.78 -20.57 3.18
C SER A 70 -1.62 -20.63 2.20
N PHE A 71 -0.64 -19.77 2.45
CA PHE A 71 0.60 -19.67 1.68
C PHE A 71 1.78 -19.58 2.64
N ARG A 72 2.87 -20.24 2.31
CA ARG A 72 4.14 -20.17 3.04
C ARG A 72 5.32 -20.13 2.08
N CYS A 73 6.27 -19.26 2.38
CA CYS A 73 7.49 -19.08 1.60
C CYS A 73 8.65 -18.75 2.54
N PRO A 74 9.84 -19.32 2.34
CA PRO A 74 11.02 -18.89 3.08
C PRO A 74 11.27 -17.39 2.93
N MET A 75 11.70 -16.75 4.01
CA MET A 75 11.95 -15.29 4.02
C MET A 75 13.26 -14.95 3.29
N HIS A 76 13.39 -15.42 2.05
CA HIS A 76 14.50 -15.15 1.14
C HIS A 76 14.05 -14.25 0.00
N THR A 77 14.73 -13.12 -0.21
CA THR A 77 14.38 -12.11 -1.23
C THR A 77 14.18 -12.71 -2.61
N LYS A 78 15.07 -13.61 -3.04
CA LYS A 78 14.99 -14.23 -4.38
C LYS A 78 13.72 -15.06 -4.56
N GLU A 79 13.39 -15.87 -3.54
CA GLU A 79 12.20 -16.72 -3.59
C GLU A 79 10.91 -15.87 -3.53
N LEU A 80 10.86 -14.89 -2.63
CA LEU A 80 9.74 -13.96 -2.51
C LEU A 80 9.50 -13.18 -3.81
N LYS A 81 10.57 -12.70 -4.49
CA LYS A 81 10.46 -12.02 -5.80
C LYS A 81 9.93 -12.96 -6.88
N LYS A 82 10.36 -14.23 -6.88
CA LYS A 82 9.82 -15.24 -7.80
C LYS A 82 8.32 -15.42 -7.59
N GLN A 83 7.89 -15.61 -6.33
CA GLN A 83 6.47 -15.77 -6.00
C GLN A 83 5.65 -14.49 -6.31
N ALA A 84 6.24 -13.31 -6.15
CA ALA A 84 5.59 -12.06 -6.55
C ALA A 84 5.34 -11.96 -8.07
N GLY A 85 6.24 -12.48 -8.89
CA GLY A 85 6.13 -12.50 -10.35
C GLY A 85 5.17 -13.56 -10.91
N GLU A 86 4.76 -14.54 -10.10
CA GLU A 86 3.79 -15.54 -10.47
C GLU A 86 2.36 -14.99 -10.29
N THR A 87 1.44 -15.30 -11.23
CA THR A 87 0.03 -14.86 -11.17
C THR A 87 -0.74 -15.65 -10.10
N MET A 88 -0.36 -15.50 -8.86
CA MET A 88 -0.97 -16.18 -7.73
C MET A 88 -1.69 -15.19 -6.81
N LEU A 89 -2.62 -15.71 -6.03
CA LEU A 89 -3.44 -14.91 -5.09
C LEU A 89 -2.60 -14.11 -4.08
N PHE A 90 -1.44 -14.66 -3.68
CA PHE A 90 -0.55 -14.03 -2.68
C PHE A 90 0.63 -13.25 -3.28
N SER A 91 0.67 -13.03 -4.60
CA SER A 91 1.77 -12.32 -5.28
C SER A 91 2.03 -10.92 -4.68
N TYR A 92 0.96 -10.17 -4.40
CA TYR A 92 1.05 -8.85 -3.76
C TYR A 92 1.70 -8.90 -2.38
N CYS A 93 1.32 -9.90 -1.58
CA CYS A 93 1.91 -10.10 -0.25
C CYS A 93 3.41 -10.42 -0.35
N CYS A 94 3.77 -11.29 -1.30
CA CYS A 94 5.16 -11.68 -1.55
C CYS A 94 6.01 -10.50 -2.05
N GLY A 95 5.44 -9.64 -2.89
CA GLY A 95 6.12 -8.45 -3.37
C GLY A 95 6.49 -7.50 -2.23
N VAL A 96 5.55 -7.23 -1.32
CA VAL A 96 5.83 -6.40 -0.15
C VAL A 96 6.84 -7.07 0.78
N ALA A 97 6.70 -8.37 1.05
CA ALA A 97 7.64 -9.11 1.89
C ALA A 97 9.06 -9.11 1.29
N ALA A 98 9.18 -9.25 -0.04
CA ALA A 98 10.46 -9.16 -0.75
C ALA A 98 11.11 -7.79 -0.58
N TYR A 99 10.33 -6.72 -0.77
CA TYR A 99 10.80 -5.36 -0.58
C TYR A 99 11.23 -5.10 0.86
N MET A 100 10.45 -5.55 1.84
CA MET A 100 10.78 -5.43 3.27
C MET A 100 12.06 -6.19 3.61
N ARG A 101 12.22 -7.42 3.11
CA ARG A 101 13.42 -8.22 3.36
C ARG A 101 14.68 -7.61 2.76
N GLU A 102 14.56 -6.95 1.61
CA GLU A 102 15.68 -6.35 0.89
C GLU A 102 16.14 -5.03 1.52
N ASN A 103 15.22 -4.23 2.03
CA ASN A 103 15.50 -2.86 2.48
C ASN A 103 15.51 -2.69 4.00
N TYR A 104 15.04 -3.67 4.77
CA TYR A 104 14.96 -3.62 6.22
C TYR A 104 15.51 -4.90 6.85
N HIS A 105 16.06 -4.78 8.07
CA HIS A 105 16.54 -5.95 8.83
C HIS A 105 15.37 -6.69 9.50
N VAL A 106 14.60 -7.44 8.71
CA VAL A 106 13.43 -8.17 9.17
C VAL A 106 13.54 -9.66 8.86
N GLY A 107 12.98 -10.49 9.74
CA GLY A 107 12.69 -11.90 9.49
C GLY A 107 11.27 -12.08 8.93
N GLY A 108 10.72 -13.29 9.05
CA GLY A 108 9.38 -13.59 8.56
C GLY A 108 8.27 -13.09 9.47
N VAL A 109 7.08 -13.12 8.92
CA VAL A 109 5.82 -12.81 9.63
C VAL A 109 4.76 -13.83 9.22
N LYS A 110 3.89 -14.16 10.17
CA LYS A 110 2.66 -14.90 9.91
C LYS A 110 1.50 -13.93 10.02
N ILE A 111 0.73 -13.79 8.94
CA ILE A 111 -0.44 -12.95 8.84
C ILE A 111 -1.67 -13.83 8.69
N THR A 112 -2.63 -13.70 9.58
CA THR A 112 -3.91 -14.40 9.52
C THR A 112 -5.01 -13.38 9.29
N VAL A 113 -5.54 -13.34 8.08
CA VAL A 113 -6.70 -12.52 7.74
C VAL A 113 -7.91 -13.08 8.47
N THR A 114 -8.55 -12.28 9.30
CA THR A 114 -9.69 -12.70 10.13
C THR A 114 -11.03 -12.30 9.49
N ARG A 115 -11.01 -11.27 8.66
CA ARG A 115 -12.21 -10.78 7.98
C ARG A 115 -11.83 -9.95 6.75
N VAL A 116 -12.55 -10.18 5.66
CA VAL A 116 -12.53 -9.32 4.47
C VAL A 116 -13.98 -8.93 4.18
N ASN A 117 -14.30 -7.65 4.28
CA ASN A 117 -15.60 -7.12 3.88
C ASN A 117 -15.47 -6.10 2.74
N LEU A 118 -14.29 -6.03 2.11
CA LEU A 118 -14.01 -5.19 0.97
C LEU A 118 -14.37 -5.92 -0.33
N PRO A 119 -15.29 -5.40 -1.15
CA PRO A 119 -15.62 -6.01 -2.42
C PRO A 119 -14.41 -6.09 -3.36
N MET A 120 -14.09 -7.28 -3.83
CA MET A 120 -12.99 -7.51 -4.76
C MET A 120 -13.30 -6.96 -6.15
N LYS A 121 -12.29 -6.38 -6.81
CA LYS A 121 -12.40 -5.88 -8.22
C LYS A 121 -13.50 -4.83 -8.45
N LYS A 122 -13.84 -4.04 -7.44
CA LYS A 122 -14.86 -2.97 -7.52
C LYS A 122 -14.27 -1.55 -7.44
N GLY A 123 -12.99 -1.38 -7.79
CA GLY A 123 -12.33 -0.06 -7.76
C GLY A 123 -12.02 0.47 -6.36
N LEU A 124 -12.08 -0.38 -5.33
CA LEU A 124 -11.80 -0.01 -3.93
C LEU A 124 -10.37 -0.37 -3.50
N SER A 125 -9.48 -0.63 -4.46
CA SER A 125 -8.05 -0.84 -4.27
C SER A 125 -7.71 -1.95 -3.27
N SER A 126 -8.32 -3.13 -3.43
CA SER A 126 -8.06 -4.27 -2.54
C SER A 126 -6.61 -4.77 -2.60
N SER A 127 -5.92 -4.65 -3.74
CA SER A 127 -4.49 -4.96 -3.88
C SER A 127 -3.64 -4.02 -3.02
N ALA A 128 -3.88 -2.72 -3.11
CA ALA A 128 -3.15 -1.75 -2.28
C ALA A 128 -3.45 -1.93 -0.79
N ALA A 129 -4.70 -2.28 -0.43
CA ALA A 129 -5.07 -2.51 0.96
C ALA A 129 -4.30 -3.71 1.56
N ILE A 130 -4.17 -4.83 0.83
CA ILE A 130 -3.38 -5.96 1.31
C ILE A 130 -1.89 -5.64 1.33
N CYS A 131 -1.36 -4.90 0.36
CA CYS A 131 0.03 -4.43 0.37
C CYS A 131 0.32 -3.56 1.61
N CYS A 132 -0.55 -2.60 1.90
CA CYS A 132 -0.43 -1.75 3.09
C CYS A 132 -0.54 -2.55 4.38
N LEU A 133 -1.41 -3.57 4.43
CA LEU A 133 -1.57 -4.43 5.60
C LEU A 133 -0.29 -5.22 5.88
N VAL A 134 0.33 -5.83 4.86
CA VAL A 134 1.60 -6.54 4.99
C VAL A 134 2.70 -5.59 5.46
N ALA A 135 2.81 -4.40 4.87
CA ALA A 135 3.80 -3.39 5.27
C ALA A 135 3.61 -2.95 6.73
N LYS A 136 2.36 -2.72 7.17
CA LYS A 136 2.04 -2.40 8.57
C LYS A 136 2.38 -3.56 9.52
N ALA A 137 2.15 -4.81 9.12
CA ALA A 137 2.51 -5.97 9.93
C ALA A 137 4.00 -6.00 10.24
N PHE A 138 4.86 -5.82 9.24
CA PHE A 138 6.29 -5.71 9.44
C PHE A 138 6.66 -4.52 10.33
N ASN A 139 6.10 -3.33 10.05
CA ASN A 139 6.38 -2.12 10.81
C ASN A 139 6.12 -2.31 12.30
N GLU A 140 4.93 -2.82 12.66
CA GLU A 140 4.52 -3.00 14.04
C GLU A 140 5.30 -4.12 14.77
N LEU A 141 5.53 -5.24 14.08
CA LEU A 141 6.20 -6.39 14.68
C LEU A 141 7.69 -6.15 14.87
N TYR A 142 8.34 -5.44 13.96
CA TYR A 142 9.78 -5.18 14.03
C TYR A 142 10.12 -3.81 14.62
N GLY A 143 9.13 -2.96 14.93
CA GLY A 143 9.34 -1.63 15.51
C GLY A 143 10.15 -0.72 14.59
N LEU A 144 9.84 -0.71 13.31
CA LEU A 144 10.64 0.00 12.30
C LEU A 144 10.39 1.49 12.27
N HIS A 145 9.30 1.95 12.90
CA HIS A 145 8.90 3.36 12.94
C HIS A 145 8.72 4.01 11.56
N ILE A 146 8.31 3.19 10.57
CA ILE A 146 8.00 3.69 9.22
C ILE A 146 6.75 4.57 9.31
N SER A 147 6.83 5.79 8.80
CA SER A 147 5.67 6.70 8.75
C SER A 147 4.55 6.15 7.83
N THR A 148 3.34 6.67 7.97
CA THR A 148 2.21 6.27 7.09
C THR A 148 2.55 6.44 5.62
N ARG A 149 3.25 7.51 5.26
CA ARG A 149 3.75 7.76 3.92
C ARG A 149 4.81 6.72 3.49
N GLY A 150 5.70 6.34 4.41
CA GLY A 150 6.65 5.26 4.17
C GLY A 150 5.94 3.91 3.94
N ILE A 151 4.86 3.62 4.69
CA ILE A 151 4.01 2.44 4.44
C ILE A 151 3.42 2.45 3.03
N MET A 152 2.91 3.60 2.56
CA MET A 152 2.44 3.75 1.17
C MET A 152 3.54 3.42 0.17
N GLN A 153 4.75 3.94 0.41
CA GLN A 153 5.91 3.71 -0.44
C GLN A 153 6.30 2.22 -0.48
N VAL A 154 6.37 1.57 0.67
CA VAL A 154 6.64 0.13 0.78
C VAL A 154 5.59 -0.68 0.03
N ALA A 155 4.31 -0.38 0.24
CA ALA A 155 3.20 -1.04 -0.43
C ALA A 155 3.28 -0.89 -1.96
N TYR A 156 3.51 0.33 -2.44
CA TYR A 156 3.67 0.63 -3.87
C TYR A 156 4.85 -0.13 -4.49
N ARG A 157 6.03 -0.08 -3.85
CA ARG A 157 7.23 -0.76 -4.33
C ARG A 157 7.05 -2.28 -4.35
N GLY A 158 6.41 -2.83 -3.33
CA GLY A 158 6.07 -4.25 -3.28
C GLY A 158 5.08 -4.65 -4.39
N GLU A 159 4.07 -3.83 -4.65
CA GLU A 159 3.09 -4.07 -5.71
C GLU A 159 3.75 -4.06 -7.10
N LEU A 160 4.69 -3.17 -7.37
CA LEU A 160 5.44 -3.14 -8.63
C LEU A 160 6.23 -4.43 -8.88
N LEU A 161 6.69 -5.14 -7.85
CA LEU A 161 7.42 -6.41 -8.01
C LEU A 161 6.54 -7.54 -8.58
N THR A 162 5.23 -7.36 -8.59
CA THR A 162 4.29 -8.31 -9.24
C THR A 162 4.13 -8.10 -10.74
N GLY A 163 4.76 -7.06 -11.30
CA GLY A 163 4.53 -6.61 -12.67
C GLY A 163 3.27 -5.74 -12.83
N SER A 164 2.59 -5.41 -11.73
CA SER A 164 1.46 -4.47 -11.74
C SER A 164 1.91 -3.08 -12.21
N ARG A 165 1.05 -2.44 -13.00
CA ARG A 165 1.20 -1.03 -13.41
C ARG A 165 0.31 -0.13 -12.55
N CYS A 166 0.31 -0.35 -11.25
CA CYS A 166 -0.50 0.45 -10.34
C CYS A 166 -0.02 1.91 -10.32
N GLY A 167 -0.97 2.82 -10.09
CA GLY A 167 -0.67 4.19 -9.70
C GLY A 167 -0.31 4.27 -8.21
N ARG A 168 -0.22 5.48 -7.70
CA ARG A 168 0.23 5.74 -6.33
C ARG A 168 -0.89 6.22 -5.41
N LEU A 169 -2.03 6.49 -6.00
CA LEU A 169 -3.22 6.96 -5.30
C LEU A 169 -3.81 5.87 -4.40
N ASP A 170 -3.73 4.63 -4.85
CA ASP A 170 -4.38 3.49 -4.21
C ASP A 170 -3.85 3.20 -2.80
N GLN A 171 -2.56 3.39 -2.58
CA GLN A 171 -1.94 3.15 -1.27
C GLN A 171 -2.32 4.20 -0.23
N ALA A 172 -3.09 5.24 -0.58
CA ALA A 172 -3.65 6.19 0.38
C ALA A 172 -4.55 5.54 1.44
N CYS A 173 -5.03 4.32 1.21
CA CYS A 173 -5.70 3.49 2.23
C CYS A 173 -4.86 3.31 3.51
N ALA A 174 -3.55 3.51 3.45
CA ALA A 174 -2.67 3.50 4.62
C ALA A 174 -3.04 4.57 5.67
N TYR A 175 -3.66 5.68 5.26
CA TYR A 175 -4.12 6.75 6.16
C TYR A 175 -5.41 6.43 6.92
N GLY A 176 -5.99 5.25 6.67
CA GLY A 176 -7.24 4.87 7.33
C GLY A 176 -8.43 5.62 6.73
N GLU A 177 -9.44 5.89 7.56
CA GLU A 177 -10.70 6.53 7.14
C GLU A 177 -10.60 8.06 7.09
N THR A 178 -9.43 8.63 7.33
CA THR A 178 -9.23 10.09 7.30
C THR A 178 -9.12 10.56 5.85
N PRO A 179 -9.95 11.53 5.40
CA PRO A 179 -9.78 12.14 4.10
C PRO A 179 -8.43 12.87 4.00
N VAL A 180 -7.74 12.69 2.88
CA VAL A 180 -6.45 13.32 2.62
C VAL A 180 -6.43 13.96 1.24
N LEU A 181 -5.81 15.14 1.15
CA LEU A 181 -5.47 15.76 -0.11
C LEU A 181 -4.04 15.32 -0.49
N MET A 182 -3.91 14.74 -1.66
CA MET A 182 -2.64 14.27 -2.22
C MET A 182 -2.22 15.20 -3.36
N HIS A 183 -0.94 15.55 -3.38
CA HIS A 183 -0.30 16.23 -4.50
C HIS A 183 0.76 15.29 -5.07
N PHE A 184 0.75 15.12 -6.38
CA PHE A 184 1.66 14.23 -7.10
C PHE A 184 2.69 15.06 -7.85
N ASN A 185 3.75 15.47 -7.14
CA ASN A 185 4.86 16.18 -7.75
C ASN A 185 5.82 15.15 -8.35
N GLN A 186 5.94 15.14 -9.67
CA GLN A 186 6.86 14.28 -10.39
C GLN A 186 7.96 15.15 -10.99
N SER A 187 9.15 15.10 -10.41
CA SER A 187 10.33 15.62 -11.10
C SER A 187 10.85 14.56 -12.08
N GLU A 188 11.09 14.94 -13.31
CA GLU A 188 11.45 14.07 -14.43
C GLU A 188 12.78 13.36 -14.33
N ILE A 189 13.68 13.83 -13.47
CA ILE A 189 15.10 13.51 -13.58
C ILE A 189 15.47 12.16 -13.00
N ASP A 190 14.56 11.43 -12.37
CA ASP A 190 14.90 10.09 -11.88
C ASP A 190 13.65 9.23 -11.62
N VAL A 191 13.01 8.79 -12.69
CA VAL A 191 11.81 7.95 -12.62
C VAL A 191 12.07 6.63 -11.89
N GLU A 192 13.32 6.13 -11.90
CA GLU A 192 13.67 4.88 -11.20
C GLU A 192 14.23 5.10 -9.79
N LYS A 193 14.88 6.23 -9.51
CA LYS A 193 15.55 6.48 -8.22
C LYS A 193 14.84 7.47 -7.30
N ARG A 194 14.02 8.37 -7.83
CA ARG A 194 13.30 9.41 -7.08
C ARG A 194 11.80 9.19 -6.98
N ILE A 195 11.39 7.98 -6.92
CA ILE A 195 9.99 7.71 -6.64
C ILE A 195 9.78 8.14 -5.19
N TRP A 196 9.29 9.37 -4.98
CA TRP A 196 8.76 9.88 -3.72
C TRP A 196 9.71 10.46 -2.68
N GLU A 197 10.76 11.12 -3.04
CA GLU A 197 11.19 12.24 -2.24
C GLU A 197 10.28 13.44 -2.56
N ILE A 198 9.12 13.52 -1.93
CA ILE A 198 8.46 14.81 -1.78
C ILE A 198 9.40 15.59 -0.87
N PRO A 199 9.93 16.76 -1.28
CA PRO A 199 10.72 17.60 -0.40
C PRO A 199 10.00 17.80 0.92
N PRO A 200 10.70 17.82 2.09
CA PRO A 200 10.06 17.99 3.39
C PRO A 200 9.18 19.23 3.50
N GLU A 201 9.54 20.31 2.79
CA GLU A 201 8.75 21.54 2.68
C GLU A 201 7.45 21.38 1.88
N HIS A 202 7.31 20.28 1.16
CA HIS A 202 6.14 19.94 0.38
C HIS A 202 5.48 18.66 0.88
N ASP A 203 5.47 18.45 2.19
CA ASP A 203 4.73 17.33 2.79
C ASP A 203 3.23 17.50 2.55
N LYS A 204 2.80 17.06 1.38
CA LYS A 204 1.58 17.47 0.72
C LYS A 204 0.47 16.44 0.77
N ILE A 205 0.59 15.47 1.66
CA ILE A 205 -0.59 14.75 2.11
C ILE A 205 -1.05 15.42 3.39
N LYS A 206 -2.08 16.24 3.29
CA LYS A 206 -2.69 16.91 4.45
C LYS A 206 -4.01 16.25 4.77
N ALA A 207 -4.13 15.71 5.95
CA ALA A 207 -5.44 15.45 6.51
C ALA A 207 -6.15 16.80 6.69
N PRO A 208 -7.37 16.99 6.18
CA PRO A 208 -8.15 18.18 6.48
C PRO A 208 -8.27 18.32 7.99
N LYS A 209 -7.96 19.50 8.54
CA LYS A 209 -8.26 19.79 9.95
C LYS A 209 -9.77 19.65 10.14
N ARG A 210 -10.20 19.08 11.27
CA ARG A 210 -11.61 18.81 11.59
C ARG A 210 -12.60 19.95 11.33
N ASP A 211 -12.12 21.19 11.23
CA ASP A 211 -12.93 22.41 11.12
C ASP A 211 -12.88 23.06 9.75
N ARG A 212 -12.38 22.38 8.71
CA ARG A 212 -12.38 22.98 7.35
C ARG A 212 -13.46 22.36 6.49
N THR A 213 -14.49 23.15 6.25
CA THR A 213 -15.46 22.93 5.19
C THR A 213 -14.73 22.79 3.85
N ILE A 214 -14.93 21.67 3.17
CA ILE A 214 -14.42 21.51 1.80
C ILE A 214 -15.28 22.37 0.93
N TYR A 215 -14.72 23.45 0.39
CA TYR A 215 -15.38 24.23 -0.66
C TYR A 215 -15.14 23.49 -1.98
N LEU A 216 -16.20 22.90 -2.50
CA LEU A 216 -16.25 22.38 -3.85
C LEU A 216 -16.48 23.59 -4.76
N SER A 217 -15.47 24.00 -5.50
CA SER A 217 -15.59 24.97 -6.61
C SER A 217 -15.68 24.22 -7.92
#